data_afe25b9e47c079a98104ae2de0355834
#
_entry.id   afe25b9e47c079a98104ae2de0355834
#
_cell.length_a   1.000
_cell.length_b   1.000
_cell.length_c   1.000
_cell.angle_alpha   90.00
_cell.angle_beta   90.00
_cell.angle_gamma   90.00
#
_symmetry.space_group_name_H-M   'P 1'
#
loop_
_entity.id
_entity.type
_entity.pdbx_description
1 polymer ?
#
loop_
_entity_poly.entity_id
_entity_poly.type
_entity_poly.pdbx_seq_one_letter_code
_entity_poly.pdbx_strand_id
1 'polypeptide(L)'
;MLSVHRTLRRSAYDEPRDVLISVTTSNNFETHFIAMLSEFLQDGFFAAIAAVGFAAISNPPKRAYLYCALIAAIGHSSRFLMMHQSVFGLHIVIASTIAALLVGTLAVLLSPVAKTPAETCLFPSLLPMIPGIYAYKTFGGLVMCIYQGGEGRFSHYFYLFASNGLTCLFILLGMVIGATIPIFLFKNISFQATR
;
A
#
# COMPACT_ATOMS: atom_id res chain seq x y z
N MET A 1 -19.79 2.09 -62.28
CA MET A 1 -19.83 3.46 -61.64
C MET A 1 -20.50 3.51 -60.28
N LEU A 2 -21.25 2.48 -59.84
CA LEU A 2 -21.97 2.46 -58.54
C LEU A 2 -21.13 1.99 -57.35
N SER A 3 -19.97 1.35 -57.55
CA SER A 3 -19.12 0.84 -56.46
C SER A 3 -18.20 1.88 -55.82
N VAL A 4 -17.77 2.86 -56.57
CA VAL A 4 -16.86 3.92 -56.09
C VAL A 4 -17.59 4.93 -55.18
N HIS A 5 -18.87 5.19 -55.44
CA HIS A 5 -19.69 6.07 -54.59
C HIS A 5 -20.01 5.51 -53.22
N ARG A 6 -19.99 4.17 -53.06
CA ARG A 6 -20.27 3.50 -51.79
C ARG A 6 -19.06 3.50 -50.87
N THR A 7 -17.84 3.47 -51.42
CA THR A 7 -16.57 3.52 -50.66
C THR A 7 -16.27 4.91 -50.11
N LEU A 8 -16.53 5.95 -50.92
CA LEU A 8 -16.30 7.34 -50.50
C LEU A 8 -17.32 7.80 -49.45
N ARG A 9 -18.55 7.28 -49.45
CA ARG A 9 -19.56 7.62 -48.46
C ARG A 9 -19.31 6.94 -47.11
N ARG A 10 -18.57 5.82 -47.05
CA ARG A 10 -18.19 5.15 -45.82
C ARG A 10 -17.02 5.82 -45.12
N SER A 11 -16.07 6.36 -45.89
CA SER A 11 -14.89 7.03 -45.37
C SER A 11 -15.21 8.38 -44.68
N ALA A 12 -16.18 9.13 -45.18
CA ALA A 12 -16.53 10.45 -44.64
C ALA A 12 -17.40 10.40 -43.37
N TYR A 13 -17.98 9.23 -43.03
CA TYR A 13 -18.82 9.07 -41.84
C TYR A 13 -18.11 8.45 -40.64
N ASP A 14 -16.94 7.79 -40.83
CA ASP A 14 -16.18 7.12 -39.78
C ASP A 14 -15.13 8.05 -39.12
N GLU A 15 -14.68 9.09 -39.82
CA GLU A 15 -13.64 10.02 -39.35
C GLU A 15 -14.01 10.82 -38.08
N PRO A 16 -15.25 11.37 -37.94
CA PRO A 16 -15.59 12.08 -36.70
C PRO A 16 -15.85 11.15 -35.50
N ARG A 17 -16.19 9.88 -35.70
CA ARG A 17 -16.38 8.91 -34.61
C ARG A 17 -15.05 8.46 -34.01
N ASP A 18 -14.06 8.19 -34.83
CA ASP A 18 -12.76 7.73 -34.37
C ASP A 18 -12.01 8.85 -33.61
N VAL A 19 -12.14 10.10 -34.07
CA VAL A 19 -11.61 11.26 -33.37
C VAL A 19 -12.31 11.49 -32.03
N LEU A 20 -13.64 11.38 -31.97
CA LEU A 20 -14.41 11.49 -30.73
C LEU A 20 -14.05 10.38 -29.75
N ILE A 21 -13.92 9.14 -30.22
CA ILE A 21 -13.52 7.99 -29.39
C ILE A 21 -12.11 8.18 -28.86
N SER A 22 -11.15 8.65 -29.68
CA SER A 22 -9.78 8.87 -29.25
C SER A 22 -9.67 10.03 -28.24
N VAL A 23 -10.41 11.11 -28.41
CA VAL A 23 -10.45 12.23 -27.47
C VAL A 23 -11.11 11.81 -26.15
N THR A 24 -12.19 11.03 -26.20
CA THR A 24 -12.89 10.54 -24.99
C THR A 24 -12.02 9.56 -24.21
N THR A 25 -11.30 8.66 -24.90
CA THR A 25 -10.36 7.72 -24.26
C THR A 25 -9.14 8.43 -23.69
N SER A 26 -8.61 9.46 -24.36
CA SER A 26 -7.51 10.27 -23.86
C SER A 26 -7.91 11.03 -22.59
N ASN A 27 -9.06 11.69 -22.60
CA ASN A 27 -9.57 12.42 -21.43
C ASN A 27 -9.84 11.48 -20.24
N ASN A 28 -10.38 10.27 -20.49
CA ASN A 28 -10.58 9.28 -19.45
C ASN A 28 -9.25 8.76 -18.88
N PHE A 29 -8.24 8.58 -19.70
CA PHE A 29 -6.92 8.15 -19.24
C PHE A 29 -6.27 9.23 -18.36
N GLU A 30 -6.30 10.49 -18.77
CA GLU A 30 -5.74 11.60 -18.00
C GLU A 30 -6.46 11.78 -16.66
N THR A 31 -7.79 11.72 -16.64
CA THR A 31 -8.57 11.82 -15.40
C THR A 31 -8.29 10.67 -14.45
N HIS A 32 -8.19 9.44 -14.96
CA HIS A 32 -7.81 8.28 -14.16
C HIS A 32 -6.37 8.37 -13.61
N PHE A 33 -5.43 8.85 -14.41
CA PHE A 33 -4.04 9.03 -13.99
C PHE A 33 -3.93 10.10 -12.90
N ILE A 34 -4.60 11.24 -13.07
CA ILE A 34 -4.62 12.32 -12.07
C ILE A 34 -5.26 11.84 -10.77
N ALA A 35 -6.37 11.10 -10.85
CA ALA A 35 -7.02 10.52 -9.67
C ALA A 35 -6.08 9.56 -8.93
N MET A 36 -5.44 8.62 -9.64
CA MET A 36 -4.48 7.70 -9.06
C MET A 36 -3.29 8.43 -8.41
N LEU A 37 -2.78 9.48 -9.06
CA LEU A 37 -1.67 10.28 -8.52
C LEU A 37 -2.08 11.02 -7.25
N SER A 38 -3.30 11.55 -7.20
CA SER A 38 -3.82 12.22 -6.00
C SER A 38 -3.98 11.25 -4.83
N GLU A 39 -4.51 10.05 -5.07
CA GLU A 39 -4.64 8.99 -4.05
C GLU A 39 -3.27 8.53 -3.54
N PHE A 40 -2.32 8.34 -4.46
CA PHE A 40 -0.93 7.98 -4.12
C PHE A 40 -0.26 9.03 -3.21
N LEU A 41 -0.39 10.31 -3.54
CA LEU A 41 0.17 11.39 -2.74
C LEU A 41 -0.53 11.51 -1.38
N GLN A 42 -1.83 11.38 -1.33
CA GLN A 42 -2.60 11.41 -0.09
C GLN A 42 -2.20 10.24 0.82
N ASP A 43 -2.11 9.03 0.29
CA ASP A 43 -1.73 7.83 1.04
C ASP A 43 -0.35 7.99 1.68
N GLY A 44 0.65 8.45 0.91
CA GLY A 44 1.99 8.74 1.41
C GLY A 44 2.03 9.85 2.46
N PHE A 45 1.26 10.93 2.25
CA PHE A 45 1.20 12.06 3.17
C PHE A 45 0.60 11.68 4.53
N PHE A 46 -0.53 10.96 4.52
CA PHE A 46 -1.16 10.50 5.76
C PHE A 46 -0.29 9.47 6.49
N ALA A 47 0.38 8.58 5.75
CA ALA A 47 1.33 7.65 6.34
C ALA A 47 2.51 8.37 7.01
N ALA A 48 3.03 9.45 6.42
CA ALA A 48 4.08 10.26 7.00
C ALA A 48 3.64 10.89 8.32
N ILE A 49 2.45 11.49 8.38
CA ILE A 49 1.88 12.09 9.60
C ILE A 49 1.71 11.02 10.68
N ALA A 50 1.13 9.87 10.32
CA ALA A 50 0.92 8.77 11.25
C ALA A 50 2.26 8.27 11.83
N ALA A 51 3.30 8.11 10.99
CA ALA A 51 4.61 7.68 11.43
C ALA A 51 5.26 8.68 12.40
N VAL A 52 5.09 9.99 12.18
CA VAL A 52 5.54 11.02 13.15
C VAL A 52 4.81 10.87 14.48
N GLY A 53 3.49 10.65 14.46
CA GLY A 53 2.71 10.40 15.66
C GLY A 53 3.19 9.17 16.43
N PHE A 54 3.45 8.05 15.75
CA PHE A 54 3.98 6.84 16.36
C PHE A 54 5.43 7.01 16.85
N ALA A 55 6.26 7.75 16.12
CA ALA A 55 7.60 8.08 16.54
C ALA A 55 7.58 8.89 17.83
N ALA A 56 6.62 9.80 18.02
CA ALA A 56 6.50 10.61 19.23
C ALA A 56 6.31 9.77 20.50
N ILE A 57 5.67 8.61 20.40
CA ILE A 57 5.52 7.67 21.53
C ILE A 57 6.87 7.10 21.96
N SER A 58 7.76 6.81 21.01
CA SER A 58 9.10 6.27 21.27
C SER A 58 10.13 7.32 21.67
N ASN A 59 9.77 8.61 21.60
CA ASN A 59 10.62 9.76 21.94
C ASN A 59 12.05 9.70 21.35
N PRO A 60 12.21 9.51 20.04
CA PRO A 60 13.50 9.43 19.39
C PRO A 60 14.15 10.82 19.28
N PRO A 61 15.45 10.91 18.94
CA PRO A 61 16.08 12.18 18.62
C PRO A 61 15.32 12.97 17.56
N LYS A 62 15.22 14.29 17.70
CA LYS A 62 14.43 15.16 16.80
C LYS A 62 14.69 14.93 15.30
N ARG A 63 15.92 14.55 14.94
CA ARG A 63 16.28 14.24 13.54
C ARG A 63 15.57 13.01 13.00
N ALA A 64 15.30 12.00 13.83
CA ALA A 64 14.68 10.74 13.41
C ALA A 64 13.25 10.91 12.89
N TYR A 65 12.50 11.91 13.38
CA TYR A 65 11.12 12.14 12.94
C TYR A 65 10.98 12.34 11.43
N LEU A 66 11.89 13.11 10.83
CA LEU A 66 11.88 13.35 9.39
C LEU A 66 12.13 12.05 8.60
N TYR A 67 13.08 11.25 9.08
CA TYR A 67 13.37 9.96 8.43
C TYR A 67 12.23 8.95 8.59
N CYS A 68 11.59 8.88 9.76
CA CYS A 68 10.40 8.06 9.96
C CYS A 68 9.28 8.46 8.98
N ALA A 69 9.02 9.76 8.82
CA ALA A 69 8.01 10.27 7.91
C ALA A 69 8.31 9.90 6.45
N LEU A 70 9.55 10.12 6.00
CA LEU A 70 9.98 9.82 4.62
C LEU A 70 9.91 8.32 4.31
N ILE A 71 10.42 7.47 5.23
CA ILE A 71 10.40 6.02 5.06
C ILE A 71 8.96 5.51 5.01
N ALA A 72 8.09 6.00 5.89
CA ALA A 72 6.68 5.63 5.91
C ALA A 72 5.95 6.06 4.63
N ALA A 73 6.18 7.30 4.17
CA ALA A 73 5.61 7.78 2.92
C ALA A 73 5.98 6.88 1.74
N ILE A 74 7.28 6.60 1.56
CA ILE A 74 7.78 5.76 0.46
C ILE A 74 7.24 4.33 0.58
N GLY A 75 7.26 3.73 1.78
CA GLY A 75 6.79 2.38 2.02
C GLY A 75 5.30 2.22 1.75
N HIS A 76 4.48 3.14 2.26
CA HIS A 76 3.04 3.10 2.11
C HIS A 76 2.62 3.33 0.66
N SER A 77 3.19 4.36 0.01
CA SER A 77 2.95 4.65 -1.40
C SER A 77 3.40 3.51 -2.32
N SER A 78 4.53 2.84 -2.02
CA SER A 78 4.97 1.67 -2.80
C SER A 78 3.99 0.51 -2.68
N ARG A 79 3.44 0.24 -1.48
CA ARG A 79 2.39 -0.76 -1.28
C ARG A 79 1.14 -0.43 -2.09
N PHE A 80 0.70 0.83 -2.06
CA PHE A 80 -0.43 1.31 -2.83
C PHE A 80 -0.25 1.03 -4.33
N LEU A 81 0.90 1.39 -4.90
CA LEU A 81 1.22 1.12 -6.31
C LEU A 81 1.20 -0.36 -6.65
N MET A 82 1.75 -1.22 -5.78
CA MET A 82 1.77 -2.67 -6.01
C MET A 82 0.37 -3.29 -5.98
N MET A 83 -0.54 -2.75 -5.16
CA MET A 83 -1.92 -3.22 -5.07
C MET A 83 -2.81 -2.70 -6.19
N HIS A 84 -2.44 -1.56 -6.81
CA HIS A 84 -3.26 -0.94 -7.85
C HIS A 84 -3.31 -1.81 -9.11
N GLN A 85 -4.52 -2.16 -9.56
CA GLN A 85 -4.72 -3.12 -10.67
C GLN A 85 -4.11 -2.66 -12.00
N SER A 86 -4.05 -1.34 -12.24
CA SER A 86 -3.45 -0.77 -13.44
C SER A 86 -1.94 -0.92 -13.51
N VAL A 87 -1.26 -1.16 -12.37
CA VAL A 87 0.21 -1.26 -12.29
C VAL A 87 0.65 -2.71 -12.15
N PHE A 88 0.32 -3.36 -11.03
CA PHE A 88 0.75 -4.74 -10.73
C PHE A 88 -0.39 -5.65 -10.26
N GLY A 89 -1.43 -5.10 -9.62
CA GLY A 89 -2.56 -5.88 -9.13
C GLY A 89 -2.20 -6.97 -8.11
N LEU A 90 -1.12 -6.77 -7.33
CA LEU A 90 -0.64 -7.78 -6.39
C LEU A 90 -1.59 -7.93 -5.20
N HIS A 91 -1.69 -9.16 -4.70
CA HIS A 91 -2.42 -9.43 -3.47
C HIS A 91 -1.80 -8.69 -2.29
N ILE A 92 -2.64 -8.14 -1.39
CA ILE A 92 -2.23 -7.28 -0.28
C ILE A 92 -1.12 -7.89 0.60
N VAL A 93 -1.10 -9.21 0.80
CA VAL A 93 -0.06 -9.90 1.58
C VAL A 93 1.31 -9.72 0.94
N ILE A 94 1.41 -9.98 -0.38
CA ILE A 94 2.67 -9.89 -1.13
C ILE A 94 3.12 -8.43 -1.21
N ALA A 95 2.21 -7.53 -1.55
CA ALA A 95 2.49 -6.10 -1.62
C ALA A 95 3.00 -5.55 -0.28
N SER A 96 2.37 -5.93 0.84
CA SER A 96 2.80 -5.51 2.18
C SER A 96 4.16 -6.09 2.57
N THR A 97 4.47 -7.33 2.18
CA THR A 97 5.78 -7.96 2.44
C THR A 97 6.91 -7.24 1.70
N ILE A 98 6.71 -6.94 0.41
CA ILE A 98 7.70 -6.24 -0.41
C ILE A 98 7.86 -4.80 0.08
N ALA A 99 6.77 -4.11 0.40
CA ALA A 99 6.83 -2.76 0.95
C ALA A 99 7.55 -2.72 2.31
N ALA A 100 7.33 -3.72 3.18
CA ALA A 100 8.04 -3.83 4.46
C ALA A 100 9.54 -4.09 4.27
N LEU A 101 9.92 -4.89 3.27
CA LEU A 101 11.32 -5.09 2.88
C LEU A 101 11.97 -3.78 2.40
N LEU A 102 11.24 -2.98 1.63
CA LEU A 102 11.69 -1.66 1.20
C LEU A 102 11.88 -0.72 2.40
N VAL A 103 10.90 -0.66 3.32
CA VAL A 103 10.96 0.13 4.54
C VAL A 103 12.16 -0.28 5.40
N GLY A 104 12.37 -1.59 5.59
CA GLY A 104 13.52 -2.13 6.32
C GLY A 104 14.86 -1.74 5.70
N THR A 105 14.96 -1.83 4.38
CA THR A 105 16.17 -1.42 3.63
C THR A 105 16.43 0.07 3.79
N LEU A 106 15.43 0.92 3.62
CA LEU A 106 15.55 2.36 3.80
C LEU A 106 15.94 2.73 5.24
N ALA A 107 15.35 2.07 6.24
CA ALA A 107 15.68 2.29 7.65
C ALA A 107 17.16 1.99 7.94
N VAL A 108 17.69 0.89 7.39
CA VAL A 108 19.11 0.54 7.54
C VAL A 108 20.01 1.53 6.80
N LEU A 109 19.68 1.89 5.56
CA LEU A 109 20.50 2.82 4.76
C LEU A 109 20.52 4.24 5.33
N LEU A 110 19.42 4.69 5.93
CA LEU A 110 19.30 6.04 6.49
C LEU A 110 19.77 6.12 7.95
N SER A 111 19.96 4.98 8.64
CA SER A 111 20.38 4.95 10.04
C SER A 111 21.69 5.69 10.31
N PRO A 112 22.76 5.60 9.48
CA PRO A 112 23.99 6.37 9.70
C PRO A 112 23.78 7.88 9.56
N VAL A 113 22.91 8.30 8.66
CA VAL A 113 22.60 9.72 8.41
C VAL A 113 21.75 10.29 9.56
N ALA A 114 20.78 9.51 10.01
CA ALA A 114 19.94 9.85 11.16
C ALA A 114 20.71 9.79 12.49
N LYS A 115 21.86 9.13 12.52
CA LYS A 115 22.66 8.84 13.73
C LYS A 115 21.82 8.13 14.81
N THR A 116 20.98 7.21 14.40
CA THR A 116 20.10 6.42 15.27
C THR A 116 20.10 4.97 14.80
N PRO A 117 19.84 3.99 15.67
CA PRO A 117 19.64 2.61 15.25
C PRO A 117 18.54 2.51 14.20
N ALA A 118 18.67 1.61 13.23
CA ALA A 118 17.71 1.42 12.16
C ALA A 118 16.29 1.16 12.69
N GLU A 119 16.18 0.43 13.79
CA GLU A 119 14.94 0.08 14.47
C GLU A 119 14.15 1.32 14.93
N THR A 120 14.82 2.40 15.31
CA THR A 120 14.20 3.67 15.73
C THR A 120 13.34 4.29 14.64
N CYS A 121 13.73 4.14 13.37
CA CYS A 121 12.96 4.63 12.23
C CYS A 121 12.04 3.54 11.66
N LEU A 122 12.45 2.28 11.75
CA LEU A 122 11.71 1.15 11.20
C LEU A 122 10.32 1.00 11.80
N PHE A 123 10.24 0.88 13.14
CA PHE A 123 8.97 0.62 13.83
C PHE A 123 7.90 1.69 13.55
N PRO A 124 8.17 2.99 13.77
CA PRO A 124 7.17 4.02 13.48
C PRO A 124 6.73 4.04 12.00
N SER A 125 7.63 3.71 11.09
CA SER A 125 7.33 3.70 9.65
C SER A 125 6.49 2.51 9.20
N LEU A 126 6.56 1.38 9.92
CA LEU A 126 5.74 0.19 9.63
C LEU A 126 4.34 0.27 10.22
N LEU A 127 4.15 0.98 11.33
CA LEU A 127 2.87 1.03 12.05
C LEU A 127 1.69 1.49 11.19
N PRO A 128 1.81 2.49 10.29
CA PRO A 128 0.71 2.86 9.41
C PRO A 128 0.28 1.74 8.44
N MET A 129 1.16 0.76 8.19
CA MET A 129 0.89 -0.36 7.28
C MET A 129 0.14 -1.52 7.95
N ILE A 130 -0.05 -1.49 9.27
CA ILE A 130 -0.79 -2.54 9.99
C ILE A 130 -2.21 -2.66 9.43
N PRO A 131 -2.68 -3.88 9.13
CA PRO A 131 -3.96 -4.11 8.48
C PRO A 131 -5.14 -3.98 9.46
N GLY A 132 -5.37 -2.77 10.01
CA GLY A 132 -6.39 -2.48 11.02
C GLY A 132 -7.81 -2.84 10.59
N ILE A 133 -8.15 -2.65 9.32
CA ILE A 133 -9.48 -2.99 8.77
C ILE A 133 -9.72 -4.51 8.83
N TYR A 134 -8.71 -5.32 8.52
CA TYR A 134 -8.82 -6.78 8.61
C TYR A 134 -8.94 -7.24 10.06
N ALA A 135 -8.17 -6.65 10.97
CA ALA A 135 -8.28 -6.92 12.41
C ALA A 135 -9.68 -6.56 12.92
N TYR A 136 -10.20 -5.38 12.59
CA TYR A 136 -11.55 -4.96 12.96
C TYR A 136 -12.63 -5.92 12.46
N LYS A 137 -12.58 -6.31 11.17
CA LYS A 137 -13.53 -7.27 10.59
C LYS A 137 -13.42 -8.65 11.22
N THR A 138 -12.23 -9.08 11.63
CA THR A 138 -12.00 -10.33 12.34
C THR A 138 -12.70 -10.33 13.68
N PHE A 139 -12.46 -9.31 14.51
CA PHE A 139 -13.13 -9.21 15.82
C PHE A 139 -14.63 -9.01 15.68
N GLY A 140 -15.09 -8.22 14.72
CA GLY A 140 -16.49 -8.04 14.41
C GLY A 140 -17.19 -9.35 14.03
N GLY A 141 -16.54 -10.16 13.15
CA GLY A 141 -17.01 -11.48 12.77
C GLY A 141 -17.12 -12.41 13.98
N LEU A 142 -16.09 -12.44 14.86
CA LEU A 142 -16.07 -13.26 16.07
C LEU A 142 -17.21 -12.89 17.03
N VAL A 143 -17.38 -11.60 17.29
CA VAL A 143 -18.48 -11.12 18.16
C VAL A 143 -19.84 -11.51 17.60
N MET A 144 -20.05 -11.35 16.29
CA MET A 144 -21.30 -11.72 15.65
C MET A 144 -21.55 -13.24 15.65
N CYS A 145 -20.52 -14.08 15.62
CA CYS A 145 -20.67 -15.51 15.81
C CYS A 145 -21.26 -15.87 17.18
N ILE A 146 -20.91 -15.11 18.23
CA ILE A 146 -21.38 -15.34 19.59
C ILE A 146 -22.82 -14.82 19.76
N TYR A 147 -23.14 -13.65 19.21
CA TYR A 147 -24.44 -13.00 19.41
C TYR A 147 -25.55 -13.51 18.50
N GLN A 148 -25.22 -14.03 17.31
CA GLN A 148 -26.21 -14.44 16.32
C GLN A 148 -26.39 -15.97 16.29
N GLY A 149 -27.26 -16.47 17.14
CA GLY A 149 -27.52 -17.90 17.36
C GLY A 149 -28.35 -18.59 16.27
N GLY A 150 -27.92 -18.66 15.05
CA GLY A 150 -28.55 -19.44 13.98
C GLY A 150 -27.48 -20.04 13.06
N GLU A 151 -27.58 -21.35 12.71
CA GLU A 151 -26.54 -22.07 11.97
C GLU A 151 -26.11 -21.37 10.67
N GLY A 152 -27.04 -20.84 9.87
CA GLY A 152 -26.73 -20.14 8.62
C GLY A 152 -25.99 -18.83 8.84
N ARG A 153 -26.32 -18.09 9.89
CA ARG A 153 -25.65 -16.84 10.24
C ARG A 153 -24.28 -17.09 10.87
N PHE A 154 -24.18 -18.11 11.72
CA PHE A 154 -22.91 -18.52 12.30
C PHE A 154 -21.88 -18.85 11.21
N SER A 155 -22.24 -19.64 10.20
CA SER A 155 -21.34 -19.98 9.10
C SER A 155 -20.85 -18.74 8.35
N HIS A 156 -21.73 -17.76 8.11
CA HIS A 156 -21.36 -16.52 7.43
C HIS A 156 -20.36 -15.69 8.26
N TYR A 157 -20.65 -15.48 9.54
CA TYR A 157 -19.77 -14.69 10.41
C TYR A 157 -18.47 -15.40 10.74
N PHE A 158 -18.51 -16.73 10.86
CA PHE A 158 -17.30 -17.53 11.01
C PHE A 158 -16.39 -17.43 9.77
N TYR A 159 -16.97 -17.46 8.59
CA TYR A 159 -16.22 -17.20 7.36
C TYR A 159 -15.56 -15.82 7.36
N LEU A 160 -16.28 -14.77 7.75
CA LEU A 160 -15.72 -13.42 7.86
C LEU A 160 -14.59 -13.35 8.89
N PHE A 161 -14.76 -13.97 10.05
CA PHE A 161 -13.74 -14.08 11.08
C PHE A 161 -12.49 -14.79 10.56
N ALA A 162 -12.64 -15.99 10.00
CA ALA A 162 -11.52 -16.80 9.53
C ALA A 162 -10.79 -16.15 8.34
N SER A 163 -11.52 -15.71 7.34
CA SER A 163 -10.94 -15.11 6.13
C SER A 163 -10.17 -13.82 6.42
N ASN A 164 -10.78 -12.88 7.16
CA ASN A 164 -10.09 -11.64 7.51
C ASN A 164 -8.97 -11.88 8.53
N GLY A 165 -9.16 -12.81 9.47
CA GLY A 165 -8.15 -13.16 10.47
C GLY A 165 -6.90 -13.76 9.86
N LEU A 166 -7.06 -14.72 8.94
CA LEU A 166 -5.93 -15.31 8.22
C LEU A 166 -5.22 -14.27 7.34
N THR A 167 -5.98 -13.44 6.63
CA THR A 167 -5.40 -12.37 5.83
C THR A 167 -4.59 -11.40 6.70
N CYS A 168 -5.14 -10.97 7.84
CA CYS A 168 -4.44 -10.12 8.79
C CYS A 168 -3.14 -10.77 9.29
N LEU A 169 -3.22 -12.05 9.69
CA LEU A 169 -2.08 -12.81 10.18
C LEU A 169 -0.96 -12.89 9.13
N PHE A 170 -1.31 -13.25 7.88
CA PHE A 170 -0.32 -13.37 6.82
C PHE A 170 0.29 -12.01 6.42
N ILE A 171 -0.47 -10.90 6.46
CA ILE A 171 0.08 -9.57 6.27
C ILE A 171 1.11 -9.26 7.36
N LEU A 172 0.77 -9.47 8.64
CA LEU A 172 1.68 -9.21 9.75
C LEU A 172 2.94 -10.06 9.68
N LEU A 173 2.82 -11.37 9.42
CA LEU A 173 3.96 -12.27 9.23
C LEU A 173 4.84 -11.82 8.07
N GLY A 174 4.24 -11.51 6.92
CA GLY A 174 4.95 -11.01 5.76
C GLY A 174 5.69 -9.70 6.05
N MET A 175 5.05 -8.75 6.75
CA MET A 175 5.69 -7.50 7.15
C MET A 175 6.86 -7.71 8.09
N VAL A 176 6.73 -8.57 9.10
CA VAL A 176 7.82 -8.88 10.04
C VAL A 176 8.99 -9.50 9.29
N ILE A 177 8.75 -10.50 8.45
CA ILE A 177 9.79 -11.15 7.66
C ILE A 177 10.45 -10.15 6.72
N GLY A 178 9.65 -9.39 5.95
CA GLY A 178 10.16 -8.40 5.01
C GLY A 178 11.04 -7.33 5.67
N ALA A 179 10.59 -6.79 6.80
CA ALA A 179 11.30 -5.73 7.52
C ALA A 179 12.59 -6.20 8.20
N THR A 180 12.63 -7.45 8.68
CA THR A 180 13.79 -7.99 9.41
C THR A 180 14.92 -8.45 8.50
N ILE A 181 14.62 -8.91 7.29
CA ILE A 181 15.65 -9.36 6.33
C ILE A 181 16.77 -8.33 6.12
N PRO A 182 16.48 -7.04 5.80
CA PRO A 182 17.56 -6.06 5.60
C PRO A 182 18.39 -5.80 6.85
N ILE A 183 17.79 -5.83 8.03
CA ILE A 183 18.50 -5.62 9.31
C ILE A 183 19.56 -6.71 9.51
N PHE A 184 19.21 -7.96 9.25
CA PHE A 184 20.15 -9.08 9.40
C PHE A 184 21.21 -9.10 8.30
N LEU A 185 20.86 -8.77 7.06
CA LEU A 185 21.79 -8.71 5.94
C LEU A 185 22.83 -7.59 6.13
N PHE A 186 22.41 -6.44 6.61
CA PHE A 186 23.26 -5.26 6.81
C PHE A 186 23.58 -5.00 8.29
N LYS A 187 23.78 -6.07 9.06
CA LYS A 187 24.04 -6.02 10.50
C LYS A 187 25.14 -5.02 10.89
N ASN A 188 26.24 -4.97 10.11
CA ASN A 188 27.36 -4.06 10.37
C ASN A 188 26.99 -2.59 10.29
N ILE A 189 26.05 -2.20 9.42
CA ILE A 189 25.59 -0.82 9.25
C ILE A 189 24.51 -0.50 10.29
N SER A 190 23.58 -1.44 10.51
CA SER A 190 22.43 -1.24 11.40
C SER A 190 22.84 -0.98 12.86
N PHE A 191 23.91 -1.61 13.35
CA PHE A 191 24.38 -1.52 14.74
C PHE A 191 25.56 -0.55 14.97
N GLN A 192 26.16 0.01 13.92
CA GLN A 192 27.27 0.97 14.07
C GLN A 192 26.84 2.39 14.45
N ALA A 193 25.57 2.73 14.28
CA ALA A 193 25.05 4.08 14.54
C ALA A 193 25.00 4.45 16.04
N THR A 194 25.39 3.54 16.93
CA THR A 194 25.41 3.74 18.40
C THR A 194 26.80 4.01 18.97
N ARG A 195 27.82 4.12 18.11
CA ARG A 195 29.20 4.48 18.55
C ARG A 195 29.58 5.89 18.17
#